data_4d830fee623f079e08e4447c03192f1e
#
_entry.id   4d830fee623f079e08e4447c03192f1e
#
_cell.length_a   1.000
_cell.length_b   1.000
_cell.length_c   1.000
_cell.angle_alpha   90.00
_cell.angle_beta   90.00
_cell.angle_gamma   90.00
#
_symmetry.space_group_name_H-M   'P 1'
#
loop_
_entity.id
_entity.type
_entity.pdbx_description
1 polymer ?
#
loop_
_entity_poly.entity_id
_entity_poly.type
_entity_poly.pdbx_seq_one_letter_code
_entity_poly.pdbx_strand_id
1 'polypeptide(L)'
;MRAQPFTASVGYAGASVRADFIRRTYQHLAGAVLGFIVVEALLLQWSGARGLVRTMTGGHAWFIVLAAFMGVSWLAERWARSGASAQMQYAGLALYVVAEAVIFLPLLYIATYFSSPNVIPTAGIVTALLFGGLTYIAFTTRRDFSFLGSILSLGGFVALGVIIASLLFGFSLGVFFAGLMVAYAGGAILYNTSNIMHQYRPDQHVAAALALFASVALMFWYVLRIVMSLASDD
;
A
#
# COMPACT_ATOMS: atom_id res chain seq x y z
N MET A 1 -11.75 -8.68 -39.67
CA MET A 1 -11.47 -7.57 -38.74
C MET A 1 -10.25 -7.95 -37.90
N ARG A 2 -9.11 -7.31 -38.12
CA ARG A 2 -7.91 -7.52 -37.27
C ARG A 2 -8.16 -6.77 -35.96
N ALA A 3 -8.13 -7.50 -34.83
CA ALA A 3 -8.12 -6.91 -33.51
C ALA A 3 -6.90 -5.96 -33.42
N GLN A 4 -7.15 -4.68 -33.29
CA GLN A 4 -6.08 -3.70 -33.01
C GLN A 4 -5.52 -4.04 -31.62
N PRO A 5 -4.19 -4.13 -31.45
CA PRO A 5 -3.62 -4.30 -30.13
C PRO A 5 -4.00 -3.10 -29.27
N PHE A 6 -4.48 -3.36 -28.04
CA PHE A 6 -4.88 -2.35 -27.06
C PHE A 6 -3.64 -1.52 -26.61
N THR A 7 -3.24 -0.59 -27.45
CA THR A 7 -2.13 0.35 -27.15
C THR A 7 -2.63 1.64 -26.52
N ALA A 8 -3.94 1.91 -26.56
CA ALA A 8 -4.54 3.12 -26.00
C ALA A 8 -4.82 2.97 -24.50
N SER A 9 -4.65 4.07 -23.75
CA SER A 9 -5.01 4.11 -22.32
C SER A 9 -6.52 4.00 -22.13
N VAL A 10 -6.93 3.59 -20.93
CA VAL A 10 -8.34 3.51 -20.50
C VAL A 10 -9.06 4.85 -20.66
N GLY A 11 -8.34 5.98 -20.56
CA GLY A 11 -8.92 7.31 -20.80
C GLY A 11 -9.55 7.49 -22.16
N TYR A 12 -9.02 6.83 -23.19
CA TYR A 12 -9.53 6.86 -24.58
C TYR A 12 -10.43 5.65 -24.92
N ALA A 13 -10.59 4.71 -23.98
CA ALA A 13 -11.44 3.54 -24.19
C ALA A 13 -12.94 3.88 -24.08
N GLY A 14 -13.78 3.07 -24.72
CA GLY A 14 -15.24 3.18 -24.58
C GLY A 14 -15.70 3.04 -23.12
N ALA A 15 -16.83 3.64 -22.78
CA ALA A 15 -17.34 3.71 -21.41
C ALA A 15 -17.47 2.33 -20.74
N SER A 16 -17.90 1.31 -21.48
CA SER A 16 -18.04 -0.07 -20.98
C SER A 16 -16.69 -0.71 -20.61
N VAL A 17 -15.66 -0.52 -21.45
CA VAL A 17 -14.30 -1.03 -21.21
C VAL A 17 -13.69 -0.36 -19.99
N ARG A 18 -13.87 0.95 -19.85
CA ARG A 18 -13.43 1.71 -18.69
C ARG A 18 -14.11 1.23 -17.41
N ALA A 19 -15.43 1.07 -17.42
CA ALA A 19 -16.17 0.59 -16.26
C ALA A 19 -15.73 -0.82 -15.84
N ASP A 20 -15.52 -1.73 -16.79
CA ASP A 20 -15.05 -3.08 -16.51
C ASP A 20 -13.63 -3.07 -15.93
N PHE A 21 -12.72 -2.26 -16.45
CA PHE A 21 -11.37 -2.10 -15.93
C PHE A 21 -11.37 -1.59 -14.47
N ILE A 22 -12.13 -0.52 -14.18
CA ILE A 22 -12.27 0.03 -12.83
C ILE A 22 -12.82 -1.04 -11.89
N ARG A 23 -13.92 -1.72 -12.27
CA ARG A 23 -14.52 -2.78 -11.47
C ARG A 23 -13.52 -3.88 -11.13
N ARG A 24 -12.77 -4.40 -12.13
CA ARG A 24 -11.73 -5.42 -11.91
C ARG A 24 -10.63 -4.93 -11.00
N THR A 25 -10.17 -3.69 -11.18
CA THR A 25 -9.13 -3.11 -10.31
C THR A 25 -9.58 -3.11 -8.85
N TYR A 26 -10.79 -2.64 -8.54
CA TYR A 26 -11.28 -2.60 -7.16
C TYR A 26 -11.63 -3.98 -6.60
N GLN A 27 -12.05 -4.92 -7.43
CA GLN A 27 -12.22 -6.33 -7.00
C GLN A 27 -10.88 -6.96 -6.59
N HIS A 28 -9.80 -6.72 -7.35
CA HIS A 28 -8.47 -7.22 -7.01
C HIS A 28 -7.88 -6.50 -5.79
N LEU A 29 -8.15 -5.20 -5.65
CA LEU A 29 -7.80 -4.46 -4.43
C LEU A 29 -8.48 -5.07 -3.19
N ALA A 30 -9.78 -5.32 -3.26
CA ALA A 30 -10.50 -5.96 -2.16
C ALA A 30 -9.95 -7.35 -1.84
N GLY A 31 -9.64 -8.15 -2.89
CA GLY A 31 -8.97 -9.44 -2.72
C GLY A 31 -7.58 -9.33 -2.08
N ALA A 32 -6.79 -8.32 -2.44
CA ALA A 32 -5.48 -8.07 -1.86
C ALA A 32 -5.58 -7.68 -0.37
N VAL A 33 -6.53 -6.80 -0.02
CA VAL A 33 -6.79 -6.42 1.39
C VAL A 33 -7.25 -7.63 2.22
N LEU A 34 -8.17 -8.43 1.70
CA LEU A 34 -8.60 -9.66 2.39
C LEU A 34 -7.45 -10.67 2.52
N GLY A 35 -6.67 -10.84 1.46
CA GLY A 35 -5.47 -11.69 1.49
C GLY A 35 -4.47 -11.24 2.54
N PHE A 36 -4.21 -9.93 2.63
CA PHE A 36 -3.36 -9.34 3.65
C PHE A 36 -3.88 -9.64 5.07
N ILE A 37 -5.17 -9.42 5.32
CA ILE A 37 -5.80 -9.70 6.63
C ILE A 37 -5.66 -11.18 7.00
N VAL A 38 -5.87 -12.09 6.05
CA VAL A 38 -5.74 -13.54 6.29
C VAL A 38 -4.30 -13.92 6.59
N VAL A 39 -3.34 -13.43 5.79
CA VAL A 39 -1.91 -13.74 6.00
C VAL A 39 -1.45 -13.19 7.35
N GLU A 40 -1.84 -11.95 7.72
CA GLU A 40 -1.51 -11.37 9.02
C GLU A 40 -2.12 -12.15 10.19
N ALA A 41 -3.40 -12.56 10.08
CA ALA A 41 -4.04 -13.38 11.11
C ALA A 41 -3.31 -14.72 11.31
N LEU A 42 -2.82 -15.34 10.24
CA LEU A 42 -2.04 -16.57 10.31
C LEU A 42 -0.65 -16.32 10.91
N LEU A 43 0.02 -15.25 10.50
CA LEU A 43 1.34 -14.89 11.01
C LEU A 43 1.31 -14.56 12.51
N LEU A 44 0.31 -13.80 12.97
CA LEU A 44 0.16 -13.45 14.40
C LEU A 44 -0.14 -14.67 15.30
N GLN A 45 -0.83 -15.68 14.75
CA GLN A 45 -1.13 -16.92 15.48
C GLN A 45 0.02 -17.95 15.41
N TRP A 46 0.99 -17.76 14.54
CA TRP A 46 2.10 -18.69 14.41
C TRP A 46 3.03 -18.61 15.61
N SER A 47 3.39 -19.77 16.18
CA SER A 47 4.24 -19.85 17.37
C SER A 47 5.63 -19.21 17.21
N GLY A 48 6.13 -19.11 15.97
CA GLY A 48 7.39 -18.45 15.62
C GLY A 48 7.31 -16.92 15.49
N ALA A 49 6.11 -16.31 15.49
CA ALA A 49 5.92 -14.87 15.27
C ALA A 49 6.77 -14.00 16.18
N ARG A 50 6.78 -14.30 17.48
CA ARG A 50 7.58 -13.57 18.48
C ARG A 50 9.08 -13.61 18.16
N GLY A 51 9.59 -14.76 17.77
CA GLY A 51 11.00 -14.94 17.39
C GLY A 51 11.34 -14.12 16.15
N LEU A 52 10.49 -14.20 15.14
CA LEU A 52 10.65 -13.44 13.89
C LEU A 52 10.62 -11.93 14.15
N VAL A 53 9.63 -11.43 14.89
CA VAL A 53 9.55 -10.01 15.28
C VAL A 53 10.81 -9.54 15.99
N ARG A 54 11.30 -10.32 16.97
CA ARG A 54 12.55 -10.01 17.69
C ARG A 54 13.75 -9.93 16.74
N THR A 55 13.84 -10.85 15.77
CA THR A 55 14.92 -10.85 14.78
C THR A 55 14.82 -9.65 13.85
N MET A 56 13.62 -9.32 13.37
CA MET A 56 13.39 -8.19 12.45
C MET A 56 13.68 -6.83 13.11
N THR A 57 13.37 -6.68 14.40
CA THR A 57 13.52 -5.40 15.13
C THR A 57 14.82 -5.30 15.91
N GLY A 58 15.63 -6.36 15.96
CA GLY A 58 16.89 -6.41 16.71
C GLY A 58 18.05 -5.70 16.00
N GLY A 59 18.70 -4.75 16.67
CA GLY A 59 19.89 -4.07 16.16
C GLY A 59 19.69 -3.43 14.76
N HIS A 60 20.57 -3.78 13.82
CA HIS A 60 20.52 -3.25 12.45
C HIS A 60 19.68 -4.13 11.47
N ALA A 61 19.03 -5.18 11.97
CA ALA A 61 18.27 -6.11 11.12
C ALA A 61 17.14 -5.41 10.35
N TRP A 62 16.58 -4.34 10.91
CA TRP A 62 15.53 -3.56 10.22
C TRP A 62 15.98 -2.97 8.88
N PHE A 63 17.25 -2.58 8.74
CA PHE A 63 17.81 -2.16 7.45
C PHE A 63 17.73 -3.27 6.39
N ILE A 64 18.06 -4.50 6.81
CA ILE A 64 18.00 -5.67 5.92
C ILE A 64 16.54 -5.94 5.53
N VAL A 65 15.62 -5.86 6.51
CA VAL A 65 14.18 -6.04 6.26
C VAL A 65 13.66 -5.00 5.26
N LEU A 66 14.01 -3.72 5.44
CA LEU A 66 13.62 -2.65 4.51
C LEU A 66 14.22 -2.87 3.11
N ALA A 67 15.50 -3.20 3.03
CA ALA A 67 16.15 -3.46 1.74
C ALA A 67 15.53 -4.67 1.01
N ALA A 68 15.27 -5.75 1.74
CA ALA A 68 14.59 -6.92 1.21
C ALA A 68 13.17 -6.60 0.74
N PHE A 69 12.39 -5.85 1.54
CA PHE A 69 11.06 -5.40 1.17
C PHE A 69 11.08 -4.54 -0.10
N MET A 70 12.01 -3.59 -0.21
CA MET A 70 12.15 -2.77 -1.43
C MET A 70 12.47 -3.63 -2.66
N GLY A 71 13.37 -4.61 -2.54
CA GLY A 71 13.71 -5.52 -3.62
C GLY A 71 12.54 -6.40 -4.04
N VAL A 72 11.82 -6.98 -3.08
CA VAL A 72 10.62 -7.80 -3.34
C VAL A 72 9.50 -6.96 -3.95
N SER A 73 9.26 -5.75 -3.43
CA SER A 73 8.26 -4.83 -3.95
C SER A 73 8.55 -4.44 -5.40
N TRP A 74 9.81 -4.11 -5.72
CA TRP A 74 10.22 -3.84 -7.10
C TRP A 74 9.97 -5.03 -8.03
N LEU A 75 10.31 -6.24 -7.59
CA LEU A 75 10.07 -7.47 -8.37
C LEU A 75 8.56 -7.72 -8.56
N ALA A 76 7.78 -7.58 -7.50
CA ALA A 76 6.33 -7.75 -7.51
C ALA A 76 5.65 -6.75 -8.47
N GLU A 77 6.03 -5.49 -8.42
CA GLU A 77 5.54 -4.47 -9.36
C GLU A 77 5.93 -4.79 -10.81
N ARG A 78 7.17 -5.22 -11.04
CA ARG A 78 7.63 -5.62 -12.37
C ARG A 78 6.80 -6.77 -12.93
N TRP A 79 6.47 -7.76 -12.10
CA TRP A 79 5.61 -8.87 -12.50
C TRP A 79 4.17 -8.43 -12.73
N ALA A 80 3.61 -7.62 -11.86
CA ALA A 80 2.24 -7.10 -12.00
C ALA A 80 2.05 -6.22 -13.26
N ARG A 81 3.11 -5.51 -13.69
CA ARG A 81 3.12 -4.68 -14.91
C ARG A 81 3.51 -5.47 -16.17
N SER A 82 3.91 -6.72 -16.02
CA SER A 82 4.35 -7.52 -17.17
C SER A 82 3.18 -7.78 -18.13
N GLY A 83 3.41 -7.55 -19.42
CA GLY A 83 2.45 -7.94 -20.47
C GLY A 83 2.54 -9.43 -20.85
N ALA A 84 3.36 -10.24 -20.13
CA ALA A 84 3.69 -11.59 -20.53
C ALA A 84 2.56 -12.61 -20.30
N SER A 85 1.96 -12.59 -19.09
CA SER A 85 0.83 -13.48 -18.77
C SER A 85 0.03 -12.97 -17.56
N ALA A 86 -1.26 -13.31 -17.51
CA ALA A 86 -2.11 -13.03 -16.36
C ALA A 86 -1.58 -13.71 -15.08
N GLN A 87 -1.03 -14.93 -15.21
CA GLN A 87 -0.45 -15.65 -14.07
C GLN A 87 0.70 -14.88 -13.41
N MET A 88 1.59 -14.29 -14.22
CA MET A 88 2.70 -13.49 -13.71
C MET A 88 2.20 -12.22 -13.00
N GLN A 89 1.15 -11.57 -13.51
CA GLN A 89 0.54 -10.41 -12.87
C GLN A 89 -0.04 -10.77 -11.50
N TYR A 90 -0.79 -11.87 -11.41
CA TYR A 90 -1.34 -12.35 -10.13
C TYR A 90 -0.26 -12.80 -9.15
N ALA A 91 0.81 -13.45 -9.63
CA ALA A 91 1.96 -13.80 -8.81
C ALA A 91 2.64 -12.54 -8.23
N GLY A 92 2.74 -11.46 -9.02
CA GLY A 92 3.24 -10.17 -8.54
C GLY A 92 2.37 -9.59 -7.43
N LEU A 93 1.04 -9.56 -7.61
CA LEU A 93 0.13 -9.07 -6.58
C LEU A 93 0.20 -9.91 -5.31
N ALA A 94 0.19 -11.24 -5.42
CA ALA A 94 0.29 -12.15 -4.28
C ALA A 94 1.63 -11.99 -3.53
N LEU A 95 2.74 -11.89 -4.27
CA LEU A 95 4.07 -11.64 -3.70
C LEU A 95 4.09 -10.32 -2.91
N TYR A 96 3.48 -9.27 -3.46
CA TYR A 96 3.40 -7.97 -2.80
C TYR A 96 2.58 -8.04 -1.51
N VAL A 97 1.40 -8.70 -1.54
CA VAL A 97 0.55 -8.89 -0.36
C VAL A 97 1.29 -9.63 0.76
N VAL A 98 2.03 -10.70 0.42
CA VAL A 98 2.83 -11.44 1.40
C VAL A 98 3.98 -10.60 1.94
N ALA A 99 4.67 -9.85 1.08
CA ALA A 99 5.76 -8.97 1.50
C ALA A 99 5.26 -7.87 2.46
N GLU A 100 4.10 -7.27 2.16
CA GLU A 100 3.44 -6.30 3.05
C GLU A 100 3.07 -6.95 4.39
N ALA A 101 2.50 -8.15 4.41
CA ALA A 101 2.19 -8.84 5.64
C ALA A 101 3.45 -9.11 6.49
N VAL A 102 4.56 -9.52 5.87
CA VAL A 102 5.80 -9.75 6.61
C VAL A 102 6.35 -8.47 7.21
N ILE A 103 6.34 -7.33 6.48
CA ILE A 103 6.86 -6.07 7.02
C ILE A 103 5.92 -5.46 8.08
N PHE A 104 4.61 -5.70 7.98
CA PHE A 104 3.62 -5.26 8.96
C PHE A 104 3.64 -6.06 10.26
N LEU A 105 4.11 -7.31 10.23
CA LEU A 105 4.09 -8.21 11.37
C LEU A 105 4.62 -7.60 12.68
N PRO A 106 5.78 -6.91 12.73
CA PRO A 106 6.25 -6.30 13.97
C PRO A 106 5.30 -5.25 14.55
N LEU A 107 4.75 -4.38 13.70
CA LEU A 107 3.83 -3.33 14.10
C LEU A 107 2.51 -3.90 14.62
N LEU A 108 1.92 -4.84 13.88
CA LEU A 108 0.66 -5.49 14.26
C LEU A 108 0.83 -6.40 15.46
N TYR A 109 2.01 -7.03 15.64
CA TYR A 109 2.33 -7.79 16.85
C TYR A 109 2.32 -6.89 18.08
N ILE A 110 2.96 -5.73 18.01
CA ILE A 110 2.95 -4.75 19.11
C ILE A 110 1.52 -4.24 19.35
N ALA A 111 0.79 -3.90 18.29
CA ALA A 111 -0.60 -3.44 18.41
C ALA A 111 -1.53 -4.48 19.04
N THR A 112 -1.32 -5.78 18.73
CA THR A 112 -2.18 -6.86 19.23
C THR A 112 -1.90 -7.22 20.71
N TYR A 113 -0.62 -7.27 21.08
CA TYR A 113 -0.21 -7.83 22.37
C TYR A 113 0.18 -6.78 23.42
N PHE A 114 0.45 -5.54 22.99
CA PHE A 114 0.98 -4.48 23.87
C PHE A 114 0.20 -3.16 23.78
N SER A 115 -0.93 -3.12 23.05
CA SER A 115 -1.80 -1.95 22.94
C SER A 115 -3.25 -2.29 23.29
N SER A 116 -4.11 -1.27 23.30
CA SER A 116 -5.57 -1.47 23.52
C SER A 116 -6.19 -2.31 22.38
N PRO A 117 -7.12 -3.22 22.69
CA PRO A 117 -7.79 -4.07 21.70
C PRO A 117 -8.49 -3.30 20.55
N ASN A 118 -8.84 -2.04 20.78
CA ASN A 118 -9.55 -1.22 19.81
C ASN A 118 -8.62 -0.54 18.79
N VAL A 119 -7.30 -0.58 18.98
CA VAL A 119 -6.33 0.16 18.17
C VAL A 119 -6.37 -0.27 16.71
N ILE A 120 -6.30 -1.58 16.44
CA ILE A 120 -6.32 -2.11 15.07
C ILE A 120 -7.67 -1.85 14.36
N PRO A 121 -8.83 -2.15 14.99
CA PRO A 121 -10.13 -1.82 14.41
C PRO A 121 -10.31 -0.34 14.12
N THR A 122 -9.93 0.52 15.06
CA THR A 122 -9.99 1.99 14.87
C THR A 122 -9.14 2.44 13.69
N ALA A 123 -7.89 1.99 13.62
CA ALA A 123 -7.02 2.31 12.49
C ALA A 123 -7.57 1.82 11.15
N GLY A 124 -8.17 0.62 11.13
CA GLY A 124 -8.82 0.07 9.95
C GLY A 124 -10.00 0.92 9.48
N ILE A 125 -10.89 1.32 10.39
CA ILE A 125 -12.05 2.17 10.09
C ILE A 125 -11.59 3.54 9.57
N VAL A 126 -10.64 4.19 10.25
CA VAL A 126 -10.12 5.50 9.82
C VAL A 126 -9.49 5.41 8.44
N THR A 127 -8.68 4.37 8.19
CA THR A 127 -8.08 4.14 6.87
C THR A 127 -9.14 3.92 5.79
N ALA A 128 -10.16 3.12 6.07
CA ALA A 128 -11.25 2.87 5.12
C ALA A 128 -12.05 4.15 4.80
N LEU A 129 -12.33 4.99 5.79
CA LEU A 129 -13.01 6.28 5.60
C LEU A 129 -12.15 7.25 4.79
N LEU A 130 -10.86 7.37 5.08
CA LEU A 130 -9.92 8.21 4.33
C LEU A 130 -9.79 7.73 2.88
N PHE A 131 -9.58 6.43 2.68
CA PHE A 131 -9.50 5.83 1.34
C PHE A 131 -10.78 6.05 0.55
N GLY A 132 -11.95 5.77 1.15
CA GLY A 132 -13.25 5.95 0.52
C GLY A 132 -13.51 7.41 0.15
N GLY A 133 -13.24 8.35 1.06
CA GLY A 133 -13.39 9.79 0.83
C GLY A 133 -12.48 10.31 -0.29
N LEU A 134 -11.19 9.95 -0.26
CA LEU A 134 -10.23 10.36 -1.30
C LEU A 134 -10.57 9.76 -2.66
N THR A 135 -10.96 8.50 -2.70
CA THR A 135 -11.43 7.82 -3.90
C THR A 135 -12.68 8.51 -4.47
N TYR A 136 -13.66 8.82 -3.61
CA TYR A 136 -14.88 9.55 -4.01
C TYR A 136 -14.54 10.93 -4.59
N ILE A 137 -13.64 11.69 -3.95
CA ILE A 137 -13.17 12.99 -4.46
C ILE A 137 -12.53 12.82 -5.84
N ALA A 138 -11.64 11.85 -6.03
CA ALA A 138 -10.98 11.62 -7.31
C ALA A 138 -11.99 11.30 -8.44
N PHE A 139 -12.96 10.45 -8.18
CA PHE A 139 -13.99 10.10 -9.18
C PHE A 139 -14.96 11.26 -9.48
N THR A 140 -15.33 12.04 -8.47
CA THR A 140 -16.31 13.12 -8.61
C THR A 140 -15.71 14.34 -9.30
N THR A 141 -14.51 14.74 -8.92
CA THR A 141 -13.84 15.91 -9.51
C THR A 141 -13.36 15.65 -10.93
N ARG A 142 -13.11 14.40 -11.29
CA ARG A 142 -12.54 13.97 -12.58
C ARG A 142 -11.29 14.75 -13.00
N ARG A 143 -10.60 15.37 -12.02
CA ARG A 143 -9.34 16.07 -12.27
C ARG A 143 -8.23 15.10 -12.51
N ASP A 144 -7.30 15.49 -13.37
CA ASP A 144 -6.04 14.78 -13.55
C ASP A 144 -5.08 15.15 -12.40
N PHE A 145 -4.80 14.17 -11.53
CA PHE A 145 -3.87 14.31 -10.42
C PHE A 145 -2.46 13.80 -10.77
N SER A 146 -2.13 13.65 -12.06
CA SER A 146 -0.81 13.16 -12.51
C SER A 146 0.35 14.04 -12.04
N PHE A 147 0.11 15.35 -11.84
CA PHE A 147 1.11 16.27 -11.30
C PHE A 147 1.63 15.87 -9.92
N LEU A 148 0.82 15.13 -9.14
CA LEU A 148 1.26 14.60 -7.84
C LEU A 148 2.39 13.58 -7.99
N GLY A 149 2.57 12.95 -9.15
CA GLY A 149 3.61 11.95 -9.35
C GLY A 149 5.01 12.44 -9.02
N SER A 150 5.39 13.64 -9.48
CA SER A 150 6.68 14.24 -9.17
C SER A 150 6.81 14.62 -7.68
N ILE A 151 5.74 15.15 -7.09
CA ILE A 151 5.71 15.51 -5.67
C ILE A 151 5.84 14.27 -4.79
N LEU A 152 5.11 13.21 -5.13
CA LEU A 152 5.16 11.94 -4.41
C LEU A 152 6.53 11.26 -4.57
N SER A 153 7.14 11.31 -5.76
CA SER A 153 8.49 10.78 -5.94
C SER A 153 9.50 11.50 -5.05
N LEU A 154 9.50 12.84 -5.06
CA LEU A 154 10.36 13.64 -4.19
C LEU A 154 10.07 13.37 -2.70
N GLY A 155 8.79 13.39 -2.32
CA GLY A 155 8.35 13.13 -0.94
C GLY A 155 8.74 11.74 -0.47
N GLY A 156 8.68 10.73 -1.34
CA GLY A 156 9.12 9.36 -1.06
C GLY A 156 10.63 9.28 -0.77
N PHE A 157 11.46 9.95 -1.57
CA PHE A 157 12.92 10.03 -1.31
C PHE A 157 13.22 10.75 0.00
N VAL A 158 12.53 11.86 0.28
CA VAL A 158 12.68 12.60 1.55
C VAL A 158 12.26 11.73 2.73
N ALA A 159 11.10 11.08 2.66
CA ALA A 159 10.61 10.19 3.71
C ALA A 159 11.58 9.02 3.97
N LEU A 160 12.07 8.38 2.90
CA LEU A 160 13.05 7.30 3.01
C LEU A 160 14.34 7.80 3.66
N GLY A 161 14.84 8.97 3.25
CA GLY A 161 16.03 9.59 3.84
C GLY A 161 15.87 9.86 5.33
N VAL A 162 14.72 10.39 5.75
CA VAL A 162 14.39 10.65 7.16
C VAL A 162 14.28 9.35 7.96
N ILE A 163 13.67 8.30 7.39
CA ILE A 163 13.59 6.97 8.02
C ILE A 163 14.99 6.39 8.22
N ILE A 164 15.83 6.41 7.19
CA ILE A 164 17.22 5.92 7.28
C ILE A 164 18.00 6.73 8.32
N ALA A 165 17.88 8.05 8.31
CA ALA A 165 18.53 8.91 9.31
C ALA A 165 18.06 8.57 10.73
N SER A 166 16.75 8.34 10.94
CA SER A 166 16.25 7.96 12.27
C SER A 166 16.83 6.64 12.77
N LEU A 167 17.02 5.67 11.86
CA LEU A 167 17.64 4.38 12.18
C LEU A 167 19.14 4.49 12.48
N LEU A 168 19.85 5.40 11.79
CA LEU A 168 21.30 5.60 11.98
C LEU A 168 21.62 6.40 13.25
N PHE A 169 20.82 7.44 13.51
CA PHE A 169 21.08 8.38 14.61
C PHE A 169 20.20 8.13 15.84
N GLY A 170 19.28 7.17 15.80
CA GLY A 170 18.48 6.72 16.95
C GLY A 170 17.39 7.69 17.41
N PHE A 171 16.98 8.68 16.59
CA PHE A 171 15.87 9.56 16.95
C PHE A 171 14.51 8.99 16.57
N SER A 172 13.47 9.32 17.34
CA SER A 172 12.10 8.89 17.04
C SER A 172 11.42 9.80 16.02
N LEU A 173 10.68 9.22 15.07
CA LEU A 173 9.97 9.99 14.03
C LEU A 173 8.67 10.66 14.54
N GLY A 174 8.12 10.17 15.65
CA GLY A 174 6.96 10.75 16.32
C GLY A 174 5.66 10.77 15.51
N VAL A 175 4.60 11.31 16.14
CA VAL A 175 3.25 11.41 15.55
C VAL A 175 3.20 12.43 14.41
N PHE A 176 4.00 13.51 14.49
CA PHE A 176 4.05 14.52 13.44
C PHE A 176 4.48 13.93 12.09
N PHE A 177 5.56 13.13 12.08
CA PHE A 177 5.99 12.43 10.88
C PHE A 177 4.91 11.45 10.37
N ALA A 178 4.26 10.72 11.29
CA ALA A 178 3.17 9.83 10.92
C ALA A 178 2.00 10.60 10.25
N GLY A 179 1.63 11.78 10.74
CA GLY A 179 0.64 12.64 10.12
C GLY A 179 1.02 13.10 8.71
N LEU A 180 2.28 13.50 8.49
CA LEU A 180 2.79 13.82 7.16
C LEU A 180 2.72 12.62 6.20
N MET A 181 3.02 11.43 6.69
CA MET A 181 2.95 10.21 5.89
C MET A 181 1.52 9.78 5.58
N VAL A 182 0.54 10.06 6.46
CA VAL A 182 -0.89 9.89 6.13
C VAL A 182 -1.28 10.83 5.00
N ALA A 183 -0.86 12.09 5.03
CA ALA A 183 -1.11 13.04 3.94
C ALA A 183 -0.43 12.59 2.63
N TYR A 184 0.80 12.10 2.71
CA TYR A 184 1.53 11.52 1.58
C TYR A 184 0.79 10.31 0.97
N ALA A 185 0.35 9.37 1.80
CA ALA A 185 -0.45 8.22 1.36
C ALA A 185 -1.79 8.65 0.75
N GLY A 186 -2.42 9.68 1.29
CA GLY A 186 -3.62 10.31 0.71
C GLY A 186 -3.37 10.86 -0.69
N GLY A 187 -2.27 11.58 -0.88
CA GLY A 187 -1.82 12.03 -2.20
C GLY A 187 -1.58 10.87 -3.17
N ALA A 188 -0.97 9.78 -2.69
CA ALA A 188 -0.75 8.58 -3.49
C ALA A 188 -2.06 7.89 -3.90
N ILE A 189 -3.08 7.86 -3.03
CA ILE A 189 -4.41 7.34 -3.36
C ILE A 189 -5.07 8.20 -4.45
N LEU A 190 -5.04 9.54 -4.33
CA LEU A 190 -5.57 10.44 -5.36
C LEU A 190 -4.84 10.24 -6.70
N TYR A 191 -3.53 10.18 -6.69
CA TYR A 191 -2.70 9.95 -7.87
C TYR A 191 -3.02 8.61 -8.55
N ASN A 192 -3.02 7.51 -7.77
CA ASN A 192 -3.29 6.18 -8.31
C ASN A 192 -4.72 6.04 -8.81
N THR A 193 -5.71 6.63 -8.13
CA THR A 193 -7.11 6.65 -8.59
C THR A 193 -7.25 7.44 -9.89
N SER A 194 -6.55 8.57 -10.02
CA SER A 194 -6.49 9.34 -11.26
C SER A 194 -5.86 8.55 -12.41
N ASN A 195 -4.76 7.86 -12.16
CA ASN A 195 -4.10 7.02 -13.16
C ASN A 195 -5.00 5.86 -13.64
N ILE A 196 -5.82 5.28 -12.75
CA ILE A 196 -6.83 4.27 -13.08
C ILE A 196 -7.85 4.83 -14.07
N MET A 197 -8.21 6.09 -13.96
CA MET A 197 -9.18 6.70 -14.88
C MET A 197 -8.56 7.11 -16.22
N HIS A 198 -7.27 7.44 -16.28
CA HIS A 198 -6.67 8.13 -17.41
C HIS A 198 -5.49 7.43 -18.07
N GLN A 199 -4.65 6.69 -17.33
CA GLN A 199 -3.32 6.31 -17.81
C GLN A 199 -3.12 4.80 -18.03
N TYR A 200 -3.70 3.95 -17.18
CA TYR A 200 -3.52 2.50 -17.31
C TYR A 200 -4.12 1.96 -18.62
N ARG A 201 -3.57 0.86 -19.13
CA ARG A 201 -4.18 0.09 -20.20
C ARG A 201 -5.24 -0.87 -19.63
N PRO A 202 -6.25 -1.28 -20.43
CA PRO A 202 -7.32 -2.17 -19.96
C PRO A 202 -6.86 -3.53 -19.43
N ASP A 203 -5.66 -3.98 -19.84
CA ASP A 203 -5.04 -5.24 -19.41
C ASP A 203 -4.23 -5.12 -18.11
N GLN A 204 -4.09 -3.92 -17.54
CA GLN A 204 -3.23 -3.64 -16.38
C GLN A 204 -4.00 -3.49 -15.05
N HIS A 205 -5.20 -4.07 -14.94
CA HIS A 205 -6.04 -3.94 -13.73
C HIS A 205 -5.37 -4.53 -12.47
N VAL A 206 -4.53 -5.55 -12.62
CA VAL A 206 -3.78 -6.13 -11.49
C VAL A 206 -2.68 -5.18 -11.00
N ALA A 207 -1.93 -4.56 -11.92
CA ALA A 207 -0.92 -3.55 -11.55
C ALA A 207 -1.55 -2.30 -10.91
N ALA A 208 -2.72 -1.88 -11.42
CA ALA A 208 -3.49 -0.79 -10.84
C ALA A 208 -3.98 -1.11 -9.42
N ALA A 209 -4.45 -2.34 -9.20
CA ALA A 209 -4.85 -2.83 -7.87
C ALA A 209 -3.67 -2.87 -6.90
N LEU A 210 -2.49 -3.35 -7.34
CA LEU A 210 -1.27 -3.36 -6.54
C LEU A 210 -0.86 -1.95 -6.10
N ALA A 211 -0.87 -0.98 -7.01
CA ALA A 211 -0.52 0.40 -6.70
C ALA A 211 -1.47 1.05 -5.68
N LEU A 212 -2.79 0.78 -5.79
CA LEU A 212 -3.76 1.22 -4.79
C LEU A 212 -3.56 0.50 -3.45
N PHE A 213 -3.33 -0.82 -3.47
CA PHE A 213 -3.09 -1.60 -2.26
C PHE A 213 -1.88 -1.07 -1.49
N ALA A 214 -0.76 -0.80 -2.17
CA ALA A 214 0.43 -0.19 -1.58
C ALA A 214 0.12 1.14 -0.89
N SER A 215 -0.70 1.99 -1.52
CA SER A 215 -1.09 3.29 -0.95
C SER A 215 -2.00 3.15 0.27
N VAL A 216 -2.92 2.19 0.25
CA VAL A 216 -3.82 1.88 1.37
C VAL A 216 -3.04 1.26 2.53
N ALA A 217 -2.13 0.34 2.26
CA ALA A 217 -1.25 -0.26 3.25
C ALA A 217 -0.38 0.81 3.94
N LEU A 218 0.25 1.69 3.16
CA LEU A 218 1.02 2.81 3.70
C LEU A 218 0.17 3.73 4.60
N MET A 219 -1.05 4.06 4.18
CA MET A 219 -1.98 4.85 4.98
C MET A 219 -2.32 4.13 6.28
N PHE A 220 -2.66 2.84 6.22
CA PHE A 220 -2.99 2.04 7.40
C PHE A 220 -1.80 1.96 8.37
N TRP A 221 -0.57 1.77 7.88
CA TRP A 221 0.64 1.77 8.71
C TRP A 221 0.75 3.02 9.58
N TYR A 222 0.63 4.19 8.97
CA TYR A 222 0.82 5.44 9.69
C TYR A 222 -0.40 5.87 10.52
N VAL A 223 -1.61 5.55 10.09
CA VAL A 223 -2.82 5.70 10.91
C VAL A 223 -2.73 4.81 12.15
N LEU A 224 -2.33 3.54 12.00
CA LEU A 224 -2.12 2.63 13.12
C LEU A 224 -1.11 3.18 14.13
N ARG A 225 0.02 3.71 13.64
CA ARG A 225 1.02 4.34 14.51
C ARG A 225 0.48 5.54 15.28
N ILE A 226 -0.34 6.38 14.64
CA ILE A 226 -0.99 7.52 15.33
C ILE A 226 -1.95 7.01 16.40
N VAL A 227 -2.83 6.06 16.06
CA VAL A 227 -3.80 5.52 17.01
C VAL A 227 -3.12 4.81 18.19
N MET A 228 -2.03 4.07 17.93
CA MET A 228 -1.21 3.47 19.01
C MET A 228 -0.61 4.52 19.94
N SER A 229 -0.07 5.61 19.38
CA SER A 229 0.51 6.69 20.20
C SER A 229 -0.53 7.37 21.08
N LEU A 230 -1.71 7.66 20.53
CA LEU A 230 -2.81 8.25 21.30
C LEU A 230 -3.33 7.32 22.41
N ALA A 231 -3.35 6.00 22.14
CA ALA A 231 -3.77 5.01 23.13
C ALA A 231 -2.72 4.71 24.22
N SER A 232 -1.48 5.16 24.06
CA SER A 232 -0.42 5.01 25.07
C SER A 232 -0.28 6.20 26.02
N ASP A 233 -0.93 7.32 25.68
CA ASP A 233 -0.92 8.55 26.50
C ASP A 233 -2.11 8.58 27.49
N ASP A 234 -3.04 7.63 27.38
CA ASP A 234 -4.17 7.38 28.30
C ASP A 234 -3.83 6.26 29.32
#